data_e6f6df0c5b1aefcf98e0c395d99452d7
#
_entry.id   e6f6df0c5b1aefcf98e0c395d99452d7
#
_cell.length_a   1.000
_cell.length_b   1.000
_cell.length_c   1.000
_cell.angle_alpha   90.00
_cell.angle_beta   90.00
_cell.angle_gamma   90.00
#
_symmetry.space_group_name_H-M   'P 1'
#
loop_
_entity.id
_entity.type
_entity.pdbx_description
1 polymer ?
#
loop_
_entity_poly.entity_id
_entity_poly.type
_entity_poly.pdbx_seq_one_letter_code
_entity_poly.pdbx_strand_id
1 'polypeptide(L)'
;MTLTPAAALEPAALGSSAPAAGEAIEGRSPWQLAWVRLRHDKVAVGSSIVIGAIVLLALFAPLIAHLVGHGPNEQFRTTGLSPQGIPVGPGSTFLFGTDDLGRDVLVRVIYGARISLLVGVVASGLAVVVGVIVGLTAGYFGGPVDSVLSRFMDVVLSLPYLVFAIALVSLLGPSLTISVAVIAFFSWASVGRIVRGQVLSIKEREFVEAARSVGASHLRIMFVDILPNVLAPTIVYATMLIPLSIVFESTLSFLGIGVLPPTATWGNMLSESIAYYRVAWWFVAFPGLALLITTMAFNLLGDSLRDALDPGGNRRFIGSEVKP
;
A
#
# COMPACT_ATOMS: atom_id res chain seq x y z
N MET A 1 75.95 11.87 -53.28
CA MET A 1 74.85 11.03 -53.65
C MET A 1 75.03 9.72 -52.84
N THR A 2 74.61 9.72 -51.58
CA THR A 2 74.84 8.62 -50.64
C THR A 2 73.47 8.24 -50.02
N LEU A 3 73.02 7.06 -50.36
CA LEU A 3 71.77 6.47 -49.87
C LEU A 3 72.02 5.91 -48.46
N THR A 4 71.24 6.37 -47.52
CA THR A 4 71.20 5.89 -46.13
C THR A 4 70.29 4.66 -46.04
N PRO A 5 70.66 3.54 -45.38
CA PRO A 5 69.82 2.34 -45.26
C PRO A 5 68.74 2.56 -44.28
N ALA A 6 67.54 1.97 -44.60
CA ALA A 6 66.35 1.94 -43.81
C ALA A 6 66.57 1.18 -42.49
N ALA A 7 66.17 1.78 -41.36
CA ALA A 7 66.13 1.17 -40.06
C ALA A 7 64.97 0.13 -40.04
N ALA A 8 65.33 -1.09 -39.67
CA ALA A 8 64.35 -2.18 -39.43
C ALA A 8 63.51 -1.83 -38.20
N LEU A 9 62.22 -1.76 -38.40
CA LEU A 9 61.24 -1.69 -37.30
C LEU A 9 61.10 -3.08 -36.67
N GLU A 10 61.58 -3.21 -35.44
CA GLU A 10 61.27 -4.37 -34.59
C GLU A 10 59.76 -4.44 -34.35
N PRO A 11 59.12 -5.63 -34.44
CA PRO A 11 57.73 -5.79 -34.05
C PRO A 11 57.62 -5.70 -32.53
N ALA A 12 57.03 -4.61 -32.06
CA ALA A 12 56.62 -4.49 -30.65
C ALA A 12 55.75 -5.67 -30.26
N ALA A 13 56.20 -6.47 -29.30
CA ALA A 13 55.48 -7.55 -28.72
C ALA A 13 54.19 -6.95 -28.06
N LEU A 14 53.07 -7.09 -28.74
CA LEU A 14 51.75 -6.91 -28.12
C LEU A 14 51.59 -7.98 -27.06
N GLY A 15 51.95 -7.63 -25.83
CA GLY A 15 51.58 -8.38 -24.64
C GLY A 15 50.09 -8.49 -24.57
N SER A 16 49.57 -9.61 -25.02
CA SER A 16 48.20 -10.03 -24.78
C SER A 16 48.02 -10.30 -23.27
N SER A 17 47.81 -9.26 -22.49
CA SER A 17 47.17 -9.41 -21.21
C SER A 17 45.71 -9.80 -21.48
N ALA A 18 45.40 -11.07 -21.57
CA ALA A 18 44.04 -11.54 -21.46
C ALA A 18 43.49 -10.96 -20.15
N PRO A 19 42.34 -10.28 -20.17
CA PRO A 19 41.72 -9.86 -18.94
C PRO A 19 41.50 -11.09 -18.10
N ALA A 20 42.00 -11.07 -16.86
CA ALA A 20 41.74 -12.10 -15.87
C ALA A 20 40.27 -12.46 -15.92
N ALA A 21 39.99 -13.76 -15.94
CA ALA A 21 38.65 -14.33 -16.00
C ALA A 21 37.78 -13.53 -15.02
N GLY A 22 36.90 -12.67 -15.57
CA GLY A 22 36.06 -11.80 -14.78
C GLY A 22 35.27 -12.66 -13.81
N GLU A 23 35.36 -12.32 -12.53
CA GLU A 23 34.42 -12.78 -11.54
C GLU A 23 33.03 -12.72 -12.18
N ALA A 24 32.39 -13.88 -12.30
CA ALA A 24 31.04 -13.99 -12.83
C ALA A 24 30.18 -13.01 -12.02
N ILE A 25 29.75 -11.92 -12.66
CA ILE A 25 28.84 -10.97 -12.03
C ILE A 25 27.57 -11.77 -11.79
N GLU A 26 27.44 -12.33 -10.58
CA GLU A 26 26.20 -12.95 -10.14
C GLU A 26 25.10 -11.89 -10.25
N GLY A 27 24.31 -11.97 -11.29
CA GLY A 27 23.20 -11.08 -11.53
C GLY A 27 22.17 -11.24 -10.41
N ARG A 28 22.26 -10.41 -9.38
CA ARG A 28 21.28 -10.40 -8.29
C ARG A 28 19.92 -10.04 -8.87
N SER A 29 18.90 -10.84 -8.55
CA SER A 29 17.52 -10.56 -8.92
C SER A 29 17.11 -9.14 -8.44
N PRO A 30 16.32 -8.38 -9.23
CA PRO A 30 15.80 -7.07 -8.83
C PRO A 30 15.16 -7.07 -7.43
N TRP A 31 14.50 -8.15 -7.06
CA TRP A 31 13.88 -8.34 -5.74
C TRP A 31 14.92 -8.49 -4.62
N GLN A 32 16.04 -9.17 -4.89
CA GLN A 32 17.14 -9.28 -3.91
C GLN A 32 17.80 -7.94 -3.66
N LEU A 33 17.99 -7.12 -4.71
CA LEU A 33 18.53 -5.78 -4.59
C LEU A 33 17.58 -4.85 -3.82
N ALA A 34 16.27 -4.90 -4.13
CA ALA A 34 15.25 -4.14 -3.42
C ALA A 34 15.21 -4.52 -1.93
N TRP A 35 15.29 -5.81 -1.60
CA TRP A 35 15.34 -6.28 -0.21
C TRP A 35 16.56 -5.78 0.56
N VAL A 36 17.74 -5.81 -0.05
CA VAL A 36 18.97 -5.28 0.55
C VAL A 36 18.86 -3.78 0.81
N ARG A 37 18.31 -3.00 -0.15
CA ARG A 37 18.10 -1.56 0.01
C ARG A 37 17.11 -1.26 1.13
N LEU A 38 15.95 -1.93 1.16
CA LEU A 38 14.92 -1.77 2.20
C LEU A 38 15.46 -2.03 3.60
N ARG A 39 16.29 -3.05 3.77
CA ARG A 39 16.89 -3.37 5.10
C ARG A 39 17.85 -2.31 5.60
N HIS A 40 18.45 -1.51 4.72
CA HIS A 40 19.38 -0.44 5.08
C HIS A 40 18.68 0.93 5.19
N ASP A 41 17.47 1.04 4.67
CA ASP A 41 16.65 2.25 4.81
C ASP A 41 15.98 2.29 6.20
N LYS A 42 16.42 3.24 7.02
CA LYS A 42 15.90 3.42 8.38
C LYS A 42 14.42 3.78 8.40
N VAL A 43 13.93 4.47 7.37
CA VAL A 43 12.51 4.85 7.24
C VAL A 43 11.67 3.61 6.94
N ALA A 44 12.13 2.76 6.00
CA ALA A 44 11.48 1.49 5.69
C ALA A 44 11.41 0.56 6.90
N VAL A 45 12.53 0.43 7.64
CA VAL A 45 12.58 -0.42 8.84
C VAL A 45 11.67 0.15 9.94
N GLY A 46 11.74 1.46 10.22
CA GLY A 46 10.91 2.11 11.24
C GLY A 46 9.42 1.99 10.94
N SER A 47 9.01 2.29 9.71
CA SER A 47 7.61 2.16 9.27
C SER A 47 7.11 0.71 9.31
N SER A 48 7.96 -0.26 8.91
CA SER A 48 7.63 -1.69 9.01
C SER A 48 7.45 -2.15 10.46
N ILE A 49 8.26 -1.65 11.40
CA ILE A 49 8.11 -1.95 12.83
C ILE A 49 6.78 -1.38 13.35
N VAL A 50 6.44 -0.14 13.00
CA VAL A 50 5.18 0.49 13.42
C VAL A 50 3.98 -0.29 12.86
N ILE A 51 3.98 -0.61 11.56
CA ILE A 51 2.91 -1.42 10.95
C ILE A 51 2.83 -2.79 11.61
N GLY A 52 3.97 -3.46 11.81
CA GLY A 52 4.04 -4.75 12.49
C GLY A 52 3.46 -4.69 13.91
N ALA A 53 3.79 -3.66 14.68
CA ALA A 53 3.25 -3.44 16.02
C ALA A 53 1.71 -3.26 15.99
N ILE A 54 1.18 -2.44 15.07
CA ILE A 54 -0.26 -2.22 14.93
C ILE A 54 -0.97 -3.51 14.52
N VAL A 55 -0.40 -4.27 13.58
CA VAL A 55 -0.94 -5.59 13.17
C VAL A 55 -0.93 -6.57 14.34
N LEU A 56 0.14 -6.63 15.12
CA LEU A 56 0.20 -7.49 16.31
C LEU A 56 -0.84 -7.07 17.36
N LEU A 57 -0.96 -5.76 17.66
CA LEU A 57 -2.00 -5.26 18.55
C LEU A 57 -3.40 -5.65 18.05
N ALA A 58 -3.66 -5.51 16.76
CA ALA A 58 -4.93 -5.90 16.16
C ALA A 58 -5.19 -7.42 16.25
N LEU A 59 -4.18 -8.26 16.00
CA LEU A 59 -4.30 -9.72 16.10
C LEU A 59 -4.54 -10.17 17.54
N PHE A 60 -3.80 -9.60 18.48
CA PHE A 60 -3.89 -9.92 19.90
C PHE A 60 -4.95 -9.09 20.66
N ALA A 61 -5.81 -8.35 19.97
CA ALA A 61 -6.87 -7.55 20.59
C ALA A 61 -7.74 -8.33 21.61
N PRO A 62 -8.16 -9.58 21.35
CA PRO A 62 -8.93 -10.35 22.35
C PRO A 62 -8.11 -10.67 23.59
N LEU A 63 -6.83 -10.98 23.44
CA LEU A 63 -5.93 -11.25 24.58
C LEU A 63 -5.72 -9.98 25.41
N ILE A 64 -5.51 -8.83 24.76
CA ILE A 64 -5.34 -7.54 25.44
C ILE A 64 -6.62 -7.17 26.19
N ALA A 65 -7.78 -7.32 25.57
CA ALA A 65 -9.07 -7.08 26.21
C ALA A 65 -9.26 -7.98 27.46
N HIS A 66 -8.87 -9.24 27.37
CA HIS A 66 -8.91 -10.15 28.51
C HIS A 66 -7.94 -9.75 29.62
N LEU A 67 -6.71 -9.32 29.30
CA LEU A 67 -5.73 -8.87 30.28
C LEU A 67 -6.13 -7.54 30.95
N VAL A 68 -6.75 -6.65 30.21
CA VAL A 68 -7.28 -5.36 30.74
C VAL A 68 -8.56 -5.62 31.57
N GLY A 69 -9.27 -6.71 31.31
CA GLY A 69 -10.52 -7.04 31.96
C GLY A 69 -11.73 -6.31 31.39
N HIS A 70 -11.61 -5.67 30.22
CA HIS A 70 -12.66 -4.87 29.59
C HIS A 70 -12.96 -5.38 28.18
N GLY A 71 -14.25 -5.63 27.90
CA GLY A 71 -14.71 -5.96 26.54
C GLY A 71 -14.84 -4.73 25.63
N PRO A 72 -14.75 -4.88 24.30
CA PRO A 72 -14.80 -3.73 23.36
C PRO A 72 -16.16 -3.03 23.33
N ASN A 73 -17.22 -3.72 23.72
CA ASN A 73 -18.60 -3.19 23.76
C ASN A 73 -19.19 -3.16 25.18
N GLU A 74 -18.41 -3.52 26.18
CA GLU A 74 -18.79 -3.49 27.57
C GLU A 74 -18.94 -2.04 28.06
N GLN A 75 -20.06 -1.74 28.70
CA GLN A 75 -20.41 -0.38 29.16
C GLN A 75 -20.26 -0.27 30.68
N PHE A 76 -19.36 0.56 31.12
CA PHE A 76 -19.09 0.83 32.54
C PHE A 76 -19.83 2.10 32.99
N ARG A 77 -21.17 2.07 32.99
CA ARG A 77 -22.00 3.28 33.24
C ARG A 77 -21.78 3.93 34.60
N THR A 78 -21.39 3.16 35.60
CA THR A 78 -21.18 3.66 36.97
C THR A 78 -19.76 4.14 37.23
N THR A 79 -18.76 3.57 36.56
CA THR A 79 -17.33 3.87 36.77
C THR A 79 -16.69 4.56 35.56
N GLY A 80 -17.25 4.37 34.37
CA GLY A 80 -16.77 4.95 33.13
C GLY A 80 -17.46 6.26 32.71
N LEU A 81 -18.55 6.65 33.42
CA LEU A 81 -19.22 7.93 33.20
C LEU A 81 -19.32 8.70 34.53
N SER A 82 -19.21 10.01 34.46
CA SER A 82 -19.51 10.88 35.61
C SER A 82 -21.02 10.86 35.93
N PRO A 83 -21.45 11.36 37.11
CA PRO A 83 -22.88 11.48 37.41
C PRO A 83 -23.67 12.34 36.41
N GLN A 84 -22.97 13.18 35.63
CA GLN A 84 -23.54 14.02 34.58
C GLN A 84 -23.52 13.33 33.21
N GLY A 85 -23.12 12.06 33.13
CA GLY A 85 -23.02 11.31 31.87
C GLY A 85 -21.81 11.70 31.00
N ILE A 86 -20.81 12.38 31.55
CA ILE A 86 -19.59 12.76 30.81
C ILE A 86 -18.60 11.63 30.90
N PRO A 87 -17.91 11.26 29.77
CA PRO A 87 -16.86 10.25 29.75
C PRO A 87 -15.75 10.52 30.78
N VAL A 88 -15.26 9.47 31.42
CA VAL A 88 -14.15 9.56 32.39
C VAL A 88 -12.82 9.59 31.66
N GLY A 89 -11.93 10.50 32.06
CA GLY A 89 -10.61 10.70 31.47
C GLY A 89 -9.63 9.55 31.70
N PRO A 90 -8.47 9.60 31.03
CA PRO A 90 -7.40 8.62 31.23
C PRO A 90 -6.99 8.48 32.68
N GLY A 91 -6.86 7.25 33.17
CA GLY A 91 -6.53 6.91 34.53
C GLY A 91 -6.11 5.45 34.71
N SER A 92 -5.96 5.00 35.95
CA SER A 92 -5.50 3.63 36.25
C SER A 92 -6.47 2.54 35.81
N THR A 93 -7.78 2.81 35.85
CA THR A 93 -8.82 1.87 35.42
C THR A 93 -8.99 1.88 33.90
N PHE A 94 -9.02 3.07 33.28
CA PHE A 94 -9.19 3.27 31.85
C PHE A 94 -7.99 4.05 31.33
N LEU A 95 -7.00 3.34 30.77
CA LEU A 95 -5.73 3.94 30.35
C LEU A 95 -5.90 5.07 29.33
N PHE A 96 -6.85 4.93 28.39
CA PHE A 96 -7.17 5.96 27.40
C PHE A 96 -8.51 6.65 27.69
N GLY A 97 -9.04 6.47 28.92
CA GLY A 97 -10.36 6.97 29.28
C GLY A 97 -11.49 6.16 28.65
N THR A 98 -12.69 6.70 28.75
CA THR A 98 -13.92 6.08 28.22
C THR A 98 -14.56 6.91 27.12
N ASP A 99 -15.46 6.28 26.39
CA ASP A 99 -16.31 6.92 25.38
C ASP A 99 -17.66 7.37 25.97
N ASP A 100 -18.56 7.85 25.11
CA ASP A 100 -19.90 8.36 25.43
C ASP A 100 -20.84 7.35 26.10
N LEU A 101 -20.58 6.05 25.94
CA LEU A 101 -21.32 4.95 26.58
C LEU A 101 -20.57 4.35 27.77
N GLY A 102 -19.43 4.90 28.16
CA GLY A 102 -18.57 4.40 29.22
C GLY A 102 -17.76 3.15 28.81
N ARG A 103 -17.53 2.92 27.53
CA ARG A 103 -16.69 1.83 27.01
C ARG A 103 -15.22 2.23 27.03
N ASP A 104 -14.32 1.26 27.19
CA ASP A 104 -12.87 1.52 27.25
C ASP A 104 -12.33 1.92 25.87
N VAL A 105 -11.79 3.14 25.76
CA VAL A 105 -11.24 3.69 24.52
C VAL A 105 -10.00 2.92 24.05
N LEU A 106 -9.10 2.45 24.95
CA LEU A 106 -7.92 1.67 24.57
C LEU A 106 -8.32 0.37 23.86
N VAL A 107 -9.23 -0.39 24.47
CA VAL A 107 -9.71 -1.66 23.91
C VAL A 107 -10.39 -1.41 22.56
N ARG A 108 -11.21 -0.36 22.46
CA ARG A 108 -11.90 0.00 21.21
C ARG A 108 -10.95 0.47 20.12
N VAL A 109 -9.90 1.24 20.42
CA VAL A 109 -8.87 1.63 19.44
C VAL A 109 -8.14 0.41 18.87
N ILE A 110 -7.80 -0.58 19.74
CA ILE A 110 -7.14 -1.81 19.31
C ILE A 110 -8.08 -2.68 18.46
N TYR A 111 -9.34 -2.84 18.85
CA TYR A 111 -10.33 -3.54 18.03
C TYR A 111 -10.65 -2.80 16.72
N GLY A 112 -10.67 -1.46 16.75
CA GLY A 112 -10.81 -0.63 15.57
C GLY A 112 -9.70 -0.87 14.54
N ALA A 113 -8.45 -1.06 15.01
CA ALA A 113 -7.34 -1.42 14.14
C ALA A 113 -7.61 -2.69 13.32
N ARG A 114 -8.26 -3.73 13.90
CA ARG A 114 -8.59 -4.96 13.17
C ARG A 114 -9.48 -4.70 11.97
N ILE A 115 -10.52 -3.89 12.16
CA ILE A 115 -11.52 -3.61 11.12
C ILE A 115 -10.92 -2.67 10.08
N SER A 116 -10.28 -1.56 10.50
CA SER A 116 -9.71 -0.59 9.58
C SER A 116 -8.56 -1.17 8.74
N LEU A 117 -7.68 -2.02 9.33
CA LEU A 117 -6.64 -2.74 8.59
C LEU A 117 -7.23 -3.78 7.64
N LEU A 118 -8.24 -4.55 8.08
CA LEU A 118 -8.90 -5.54 7.24
C LEU A 118 -9.50 -4.88 6.01
N VAL A 119 -10.26 -3.79 6.18
CA VAL A 119 -10.84 -3.05 5.04
C VAL A 119 -9.73 -2.51 4.15
N GLY A 120 -8.71 -1.87 4.72
CA GLY A 120 -7.59 -1.34 3.97
C GLY A 120 -6.91 -2.37 3.07
N VAL A 121 -6.58 -3.54 3.64
CA VAL A 121 -5.88 -4.61 2.91
C VAL A 121 -6.81 -5.32 1.92
N VAL A 122 -8.02 -5.68 2.32
CA VAL A 122 -8.93 -6.46 1.46
C VAL A 122 -9.44 -5.61 0.30
N ALA A 123 -9.86 -4.36 0.55
CA ALA A 123 -10.33 -3.48 -0.51
C ALA A 123 -9.22 -3.16 -1.51
N SER A 124 -8.01 -2.85 -1.03
CA SER A 124 -6.85 -2.62 -1.90
C SER A 124 -6.46 -3.88 -2.67
N GLY A 125 -6.46 -5.05 -2.03
CA GLY A 125 -6.17 -6.32 -2.68
C GLY A 125 -7.14 -6.63 -3.82
N LEU A 126 -8.45 -6.48 -3.58
CA LEU A 126 -9.47 -6.65 -4.62
C LEU A 126 -9.31 -5.64 -5.76
N ALA A 127 -9.07 -4.37 -5.44
CA ALA A 127 -8.82 -3.33 -6.43
C ALA A 127 -7.61 -3.64 -7.31
N VAL A 128 -6.52 -4.14 -6.70
CA VAL A 128 -5.30 -4.53 -7.42
C VAL A 128 -5.56 -5.72 -8.35
N VAL A 129 -6.24 -6.77 -7.85
CA VAL A 129 -6.54 -7.95 -8.68
C VAL A 129 -7.38 -7.57 -9.89
N VAL A 130 -8.47 -6.84 -9.69
CA VAL A 130 -9.34 -6.38 -10.80
C VAL A 130 -8.59 -5.44 -11.74
N GLY A 131 -7.87 -4.46 -11.19
CA GLY A 131 -7.10 -3.49 -11.96
C GLY A 131 -5.99 -4.14 -12.80
N VAL A 132 -5.27 -5.12 -12.24
CA VAL A 132 -4.25 -5.89 -12.99
C VAL A 132 -4.88 -6.65 -14.15
N ILE A 133 -5.98 -7.37 -13.91
CA ILE A 133 -6.64 -8.15 -14.97
C ILE A 133 -7.12 -7.23 -16.09
N VAL A 134 -7.82 -6.15 -15.75
CA VAL A 134 -8.37 -5.21 -16.74
C VAL A 134 -7.26 -4.43 -17.45
N GLY A 135 -6.27 -3.91 -16.70
CA GLY A 135 -5.17 -3.15 -17.26
C GLY A 135 -4.25 -4.00 -18.18
N LEU A 136 -3.96 -5.25 -17.76
CA LEU A 136 -3.20 -6.21 -18.56
C LEU A 136 -3.92 -6.54 -19.86
N THR A 137 -5.23 -6.81 -19.79
CA THR A 137 -6.06 -7.13 -20.95
C THR A 137 -6.13 -5.95 -21.93
N ALA A 138 -6.43 -4.75 -21.42
CA ALA A 138 -6.54 -3.55 -22.23
C ALA A 138 -5.21 -3.23 -22.93
N GLY A 139 -4.10 -3.20 -22.17
CA GLY A 139 -2.77 -2.88 -22.68
C GLY A 139 -2.25 -3.90 -23.70
N TYR A 140 -2.49 -5.19 -23.46
CA TYR A 140 -2.00 -6.27 -24.33
C TYR A 140 -2.74 -6.34 -25.66
N PHE A 141 -4.06 -6.46 -25.65
CA PHE A 141 -4.85 -6.62 -26.87
C PHE A 141 -4.92 -5.35 -27.72
N GLY A 142 -4.98 -4.17 -27.07
CA GLY A 142 -5.09 -2.91 -27.81
C GLY A 142 -6.42 -2.73 -28.55
N GLY A 143 -6.46 -1.81 -29.54
CA GLY A 143 -7.59 -1.61 -30.45
C GLY A 143 -8.95 -1.42 -29.76
N PRO A 144 -10.02 -2.12 -30.23
CA PRO A 144 -11.36 -2.00 -29.64
C PRO A 144 -11.43 -2.42 -28.17
N VAL A 145 -10.69 -3.48 -27.78
CA VAL A 145 -10.67 -3.96 -26.37
C VAL A 145 -10.12 -2.88 -25.46
N ASP A 146 -8.99 -2.30 -25.84
CA ASP A 146 -8.39 -1.18 -25.10
C ASP A 146 -9.33 0.02 -25.03
N SER A 147 -9.95 0.39 -26.16
CA SER A 147 -10.87 1.55 -26.20
C SER A 147 -12.06 1.37 -25.26
N VAL A 148 -12.68 0.19 -25.23
CA VAL A 148 -13.84 -0.08 -24.37
C VAL A 148 -13.42 -0.10 -22.89
N LEU A 149 -12.38 -0.84 -22.53
CA LEU A 149 -11.93 -0.96 -21.14
C LEU A 149 -11.40 0.38 -20.60
N SER A 150 -10.67 1.15 -21.42
CA SER A 150 -10.20 2.48 -21.03
C SER A 150 -11.37 3.45 -20.82
N ARG A 151 -12.39 3.44 -21.68
CA ARG A 151 -13.59 4.26 -21.47
C ARG A 151 -14.34 3.89 -20.20
N PHE A 152 -14.40 2.58 -19.88
CA PHE A 152 -15.01 2.14 -18.62
C PHE A 152 -14.21 2.62 -17.40
N MET A 153 -12.87 2.52 -17.42
CA MET A 153 -12.01 3.12 -16.39
C MET A 153 -12.23 4.64 -16.27
N ASP A 154 -12.35 5.36 -17.40
CA ASP A 154 -12.57 6.79 -17.41
C ASP A 154 -13.93 7.17 -16.79
N VAL A 155 -14.99 6.41 -17.07
CA VAL A 155 -16.30 6.59 -16.44
C VAL A 155 -16.20 6.44 -14.93
N VAL A 156 -15.61 5.35 -14.42
CA VAL A 156 -15.45 5.12 -12.98
C VAL A 156 -14.67 6.25 -12.32
N LEU A 157 -13.59 6.71 -12.96
CA LEU A 157 -12.73 7.78 -12.41
C LEU A 157 -13.34 9.18 -12.52
N SER A 158 -14.34 9.38 -13.38
CA SER A 158 -15.05 10.65 -13.49
C SER A 158 -16.11 10.85 -12.39
N LEU A 159 -16.50 9.76 -11.72
CA LEU A 159 -17.51 9.82 -10.66
C LEU A 159 -16.92 10.44 -9.38
N PRO A 160 -17.61 11.42 -8.77
CA PRO A 160 -17.19 11.94 -7.46
C PRO A 160 -17.30 10.83 -6.41
N TYR A 161 -16.13 10.29 -5.98
CA TYR A 161 -16.05 9.09 -5.12
C TYR A 161 -17.03 9.13 -3.93
N LEU A 162 -16.95 10.19 -3.08
CA LEU A 162 -17.76 10.25 -1.86
C LEU A 162 -19.26 10.31 -2.15
N VAL A 163 -19.67 11.06 -3.17
CA VAL A 163 -21.10 11.21 -3.51
C VAL A 163 -21.68 9.87 -3.94
N PHE A 164 -20.97 9.14 -4.82
CA PHE A 164 -21.42 7.82 -5.25
C PHE A 164 -21.30 6.75 -4.16
N ALA A 165 -20.26 6.82 -3.34
CA ALA A 165 -20.13 5.92 -2.21
C ALA A 165 -21.28 6.08 -1.22
N ILE A 166 -21.66 7.32 -0.89
CA ILE A 166 -22.83 7.63 -0.04
C ILE A 166 -24.11 7.06 -0.68
N ALA A 167 -24.33 7.34 -1.97
CA ALA A 167 -25.52 6.86 -2.67
C ALA A 167 -25.60 5.32 -2.70
N LEU A 168 -24.51 4.63 -3.03
CA LEU A 168 -24.47 3.16 -3.07
C LEU A 168 -24.69 2.54 -1.70
N VAL A 169 -24.03 3.04 -0.66
CA VAL A 169 -24.21 2.51 0.68
C VAL A 169 -25.60 2.80 1.22
N SER A 170 -26.19 3.95 0.90
CA SER A 170 -27.56 4.27 1.29
C SER A 170 -28.61 3.35 0.62
N LEU A 171 -28.33 2.89 -0.61
CA LEU A 171 -29.20 1.95 -1.33
C LEU A 171 -29.04 0.49 -0.87
N LEU A 172 -27.79 0.07 -0.63
CA LEU A 172 -27.46 -1.33 -0.32
C LEU A 172 -27.47 -1.64 1.18
N GLY A 173 -27.48 -0.61 2.00
CA GLY A 173 -27.37 -0.67 3.45
C GLY A 173 -25.89 -0.63 3.93
N PRO A 174 -25.63 0.02 5.08
CA PRO A 174 -24.29 0.13 5.63
C PRO A 174 -23.81 -1.21 6.21
N SER A 175 -22.66 -1.69 5.75
CA SER A 175 -22.00 -2.90 6.26
C SER A 175 -20.51 -2.92 5.89
N LEU A 176 -19.75 -3.75 6.61
CA LEU A 176 -18.33 -3.97 6.34
C LEU A 176 -18.11 -4.43 4.88
N THR A 177 -18.89 -5.41 4.43
CA THR A 177 -18.77 -5.97 3.07
C THR A 177 -19.05 -4.93 1.99
N ILE A 178 -20.08 -4.11 2.18
CA ILE A 178 -20.45 -3.06 1.23
C ILE A 178 -19.38 -1.96 1.22
N SER A 179 -18.85 -1.57 2.37
CA SER A 179 -17.73 -0.62 2.45
C SER A 179 -16.52 -1.11 1.67
N VAL A 180 -16.10 -2.37 1.87
CA VAL A 180 -15.00 -3.00 1.11
C VAL A 180 -15.29 -3.02 -0.39
N ALA A 181 -16.50 -3.43 -0.79
CA ALA A 181 -16.87 -3.51 -2.20
C ALA A 181 -16.89 -2.14 -2.89
N VAL A 182 -17.41 -1.12 -2.23
CA VAL A 182 -17.46 0.26 -2.74
C VAL A 182 -16.05 0.83 -2.88
N ILE A 183 -15.18 0.67 -1.88
CA ILE A 183 -13.79 1.13 -1.94
C ILE A 183 -13.05 0.43 -3.07
N ALA A 184 -13.17 -0.89 -3.18
CA ALA A 184 -12.55 -1.66 -4.24
C ALA A 184 -13.06 -1.25 -5.63
N PHE A 185 -14.38 -1.03 -5.76
CA PHE A 185 -15.02 -0.62 -7.03
C PHE A 185 -14.48 0.71 -7.56
N PHE A 186 -14.19 1.68 -6.73
CA PHE A 186 -13.62 2.94 -7.19
C PHE A 186 -12.10 2.90 -7.37
N SER A 187 -11.41 2.04 -6.63
CA SER A 187 -9.95 2.02 -6.61
C SER A 187 -9.33 1.23 -7.77
N TRP A 188 -10.01 0.18 -8.28
CA TRP A 188 -9.46 -0.69 -9.32
C TRP A 188 -9.13 0.05 -10.63
N ALA A 189 -9.92 1.09 -10.99
CA ALA A 189 -9.74 1.80 -12.24
C ALA A 189 -8.40 2.57 -12.30
N SER A 190 -7.95 3.12 -11.16
CA SER A 190 -6.64 3.76 -11.05
C SER A 190 -5.51 2.75 -11.22
N VAL A 191 -5.62 1.56 -10.61
CA VAL A 191 -4.67 0.45 -10.78
C VAL A 191 -4.65 0.00 -12.24
N GLY A 192 -5.84 -0.20 -12.85
CA GLY A 192 -5.99 -0.63 -14.23
C GLY A 192 -5.31 0.32 -15.22
N ARG A 193 -5.44 1.64 -14.99
CA ARG A 193 -4.79 2.66 -15.82
C ARG A 193 -3.27 2.59 -15.73
N ILE A 194 -2.71 2.43 -14.53
CA ILE A 194 -1.27 2.32 -14.31
C ILE A 194 -0.73 1.04 -14.96
N VAL A 195 -1.36 -0.10 -14.70
CA VAL A 195 -0.99 -1.40 -15.28
C VAL A 195 -1.06 -1.35 -16.80
N ARG A 196 -2.13 -0.82 -17.38
CA ARG A 196 -2.27 -0.63 -18.83
C ARG A 196 -1.09 0.18 -19.40
N GLY A 197 -0.72 1.30 -18.77
CA GLY A 197 0.42 2.12 -19.20
C GLY A 197 1.73 1.35 -19.22
N GLN A 198 1.99 0.53 -18.20
CA GLN A 198 3.17 -0.34 -18.14
C GLN A 198 3.15 -1.41 -19.22
N VAL A 199 2.02 -2.07 -19.43
CA VAL A 199 1.85 -3.12 -20.44
C VAL A 199 2.07 -2.58 -21.84
N LEU A 200 1.58 -1.39 -22.17
CA LEU A 200 1.81 -0.73 -23.45
C LEU A 200 3.31 -0.53 -23.75
N SER A 201 4.09 -0.20 -22.72
CA SER A 201 5.55 -0.06 -22.88
C SER A 201 6.28 -1.41 -22.97
N ILE A 202 5.82 -2.42 -22.22
CA ILE A 202 6.50 -3.72 -22.14
C ILE A 202 6.19 -4.60 -23.35
N LYS A 203 4.99 -4.54 -23.91
CA LYS A 203 4.59 -5.40 -25.04
C LYS A 203 5.39 -5.17 -26.33
N GLU A 204 6.04 -4.01 -26.44
CA GLU A 204 6.91 -3.64 -27.58
C GLU A 204 8.38 -4.04 -27.35
N ARG A 205 8.69 -4.79 -26.28
CA ARG A 205 10.05 -5.24 -25.98
C ARG A 205 10.41 -6.49 -26.80
N GLU A 206 11.69 -6.61 -27.14
CA GLU A 206 12.24 -7.69 -27.97
C GLU A 206 11.91 -9.11 -27.46
N PHE A 207 11.90 -9.30 -26.13
CA PHE A 207 11.56 -10.61 -25.56
C PHE A 207 10.09 -11.01 -25.78
N VAL A 208 9.17 -10.03 -25.86
CA VAL A 208 7.75 -10.29 -26.17
C VAL A 208 7.60 -10.63 -27.65
N GLU A 209 8.32 -9.94 -28.53
CA GLU A 209 8.35 -10.27 -29.98
C GLU A 209 8.95 -11.66 -30.24
N ALA A 210 10.03 -12.00 -29.54
CA ALA A 210 10.60 -13.34 -29.59
C ALA A 210 9.61 -14.42 -29.16
N ALA A 211 8.88 -14.19 -28.05
CA ALA A 211 7.85 -15.14 -27.61
C ALA A 211 6.72 -15.31 -28.64
N ARG A 212 6.32 -14.23 -29.32
CA ARG A 212 5.33 -14.30 -30.43
C ARG A 212 5.87 -15.07 -31.60
N SER A 213 7.13 -14.86 -31.99
CA SER A 213 7.77 -15.51 -33.14
C SER A 213 7.89 -17.00 -32.98
N VAL A 214 8.06 -17.51 -31.76
CA VAL A 214 8.06 -18.97 -31.46
C VAL A 214 6.66 -19.54 -31.23
N GLY A 215 5.59 -18.72 -31.44
CA GLY A 215 4.20 -19.17 -31.35
C GLY A 215 3.63 -19.33 -29.96
N ALA A 216 4.14 -18.57 -28.95
CA ALA A 216 3.58 -18.56 -27.62
C ALA A 216 2.12 -18.04 -27.60
N SER A 217 1.26 -18.70 -26.83
CA SER A 217 -0.15 -18.28 -26.71
C SER A 217 -0.28 -16.92 -26.02
N HIS A 218 -1.35 -16.17 -26.31
CA HIS A 218 -1.63 -14.86 -25.69
C HIS A 218 -1.63 -14.91 -24.17
N LEU A 219 -2.25 -15.92 -23.55
CA LEU A 219 -2.26 -16.09 -22.10
C LEU A 219 -0.86 -16.30 -21.53
N ARG A 220 -0.04 -17.12 -22.21
CA ARG A 220 1.35 -17.32 -21.80
C ARG A 220 2.12 -15.99 -21.82
N ILE A 221 2.04 -15.24 -22.90
CA ILE A 221 2.73 -13.95 -23.03
C ILE A 221 2.25 -12.98 -21.92
N MET A 222 0.94 -12.88 -21.69
CA MET A 222 0.38 -11.98 -20.68
C MET A 222 0.84 -12.33 -19.27
N PHE A 223 0.74 -13.62 -18.87
CA PHE A 223 0.94 -14.00 -17.48
C PHE A 223 2.38 -14.43 -17.16
N VAL A 224 3.15 -14.90 -18.13
CA VAL A 224 4.52 -15.39 -17.91
C VAL A 224 5.56 -14.35 -18.33
N ASP A 225 5.33 -13.65 -19.45
CA ASP A 225 6.34 -12.74 -19.98
C ASP A 225 6.10 -11.27 -19.54
N ILE A 226 4.83 -10.79 -19.56
CA ILE A 226 4.50 -9.40 -19.27
C ILE A 226 4.23 -9.18 -17.78
N LEU A 227 3.33 -9.95 -17.16
CA LEU A 227 2.88 -9.73 -15.78
C LEU A 227 4.03 -9.64 -14.76
N PRO A 228 5.06 -10.51 -14.76
CA PRO A 228 6.15 -10.41 -13.79
C PRO A 228 6.90 -9.08 -13.85
N ASN A 229 6.99 -8.47 -15.04
CA ASN A 229 7.64 -7.18 -15.24
C ASN A 229 6.78 -5.99 -14.80
N VAL A 230 5.45 -6.16 -14.75
CA VAL A 230 4.49 -5.15 -14.29
C VAL A 230 4.28 -5.23 -12.77
N LEU A 231 4.58 -6.38 -12.15
CA LEU A 231 4.32 -6.60 -10.71
C LEU A 231 5.07 -5.60 -9.82
N ALA A 232 6.33 -5.27 -10.10
CA ALA A 232 7.11 -4.39 -9.24
C ALA A 232 6.45 -3.00 -9.06
N PRO A 233 6.14 -2.23 -10.12
CA PRO A 233 5.44 -0.96 -9.98
C PRO A 233 4.00 -1.14 -9.45
N THR A 234 3.35 -2.26 -9.73
CA THR A 234 2.00 -2.54 -9.21
C THR A 234 1.99 -2.75 -7.69
N ILE A 235 2.97 -3.48 -7.16
CA ILE A 235 3.11 -3.69 -5.70
C ILE A 235 3.39 -2.38 -4.99
N VAL A 236 4.25 -1.53 -5.54
CA VAL A 236 4.48 -0.19 -4.99
C VAL A 236 3.16 0.59 -4.90
N TYR A 237 2.39 0.61 -5.98
CA TYR A 237 1.11 1.32 -5.98
C TYR A 237 0.10 0.67 -5.02
N ALA A 238 0.07 -0.66 -4.92
CA ALA A 238 -0.77 -1.39 -3.99
C ALA A 238 -0.50 -1.01 -2.52
N THR A 239 0.77 -0.84 -2.13
CA THR A 239 1.12 -0.41 -0.77
C THR A 239 0.63 1.00 -0.45
N MET A 240 0.65 1.92 -1.43
CA MET A 240 0.09 3.27 -1.30
C MET A 240 -1.45 3.30 -1.29
N LEU A 241 -2.10 2.28 -1.86
CA LEU A 241 -3.54 2.17 -1.89
C LEU A 241 -4.13 1.76 -0.52
N ILE A 242 -3.38 1.02 0.29
CA ILE A 242 -3.83 0.59 1.63
C ILE A 242 -4.19 1.77 2.54
N PRO A 243 -3.29 2.75 2.81
CA PRO A 243 -3.63 3.88 3.66
C PRO A 243 -4.79 4.72 3.09
N LEU A 244 -4.88 4.85 1.77
CA LEU A 244 -6.00 5.54 1.13
C LEU A 244 -7.33 4.81 1.40
N SER A 245 -7.34 3.49 1.32
CA SER A 245 -8.53 2.67 1.61
C SER A 245 -8.93 2.73 3.09
N ILE A 246 -7.96 2.79 4.01
CA ILE A 246 -8.21 2.99 5.45
C ILE A 246 -8.87 4.37 5.69
N VAL A 247 -8.37 5.43 5.05
CA VAL A 247 -8.95 6.77 5.16
C VAL A 247 -10.36 6.80 4.57
N PHE A 248 -10.59 6.15 3.44
CA PHE A 248 -11.93 6.07 2.85
C PHE A 248 -12.93 5.32 3.73
N GLU A 249 -12.53 4.18 4.31
CA GLU A 249 -13.35 3.46 5.30
C GLU A 249 -13.67 4.36 6.49
N SER A 250 -12.64 4.99 7.06
CA SER A 250 -12.82 5.88 8.21
C SER A 250 -13.74 7.06 7.89
N THR A 251 -13.67 7.60 6.67
CA THR A 251 -14.57 8.67 6.22
C THR A 251 -16.02 8.17 6.10
N LEU A 252 -16.25 6.99 5.50
CA LEU A 252 -17.61 6.42 5.41
C LEU A 252 -18.19 6.11 6.79
N SER A 253 -17.38 5.53 7.67
CA SER A 253 -17.78 5.23 9.05
C SER A 253 -18.01 6.51 9.88
N PHE A 254 -17.20 7.54 9.68
CA PHE A 254 -17.38 8.86 10.29
C PHE A 254 -18.70 9.53 9.87
N LEU A 255 -19.09 9.36 8.63
CA LEU A 255 -20.37 9.86 8.09
C LEU A 255 -21.58 8.99 8.49
N GLY A 256 -21.36 7.91 9.25
CA GLY A 256 -22.42 7.01 9.72
C GLY A 256 -22.94 6.03 8.67
N ILE A 257 -22.26 5.92 7.54
CA ILE A 257 -22.65 5.04 6.42
C ILE A 257 -21.64 3.89 6.17
N GLY A 258 -20.58 3.78 6.98
CA GLY A 258 -19.61 2.69 6.91
C GLY A 258 -20.00 1.47 7.75
N VAL A 259 -19.09 1.02 8.57
CA VAL A 259 -19.32 -0.06 9.53
C VAL A 259 -20.16 0.48 10.70
N LEU A 260 -21.27 -0.18 11.00
CA LEU A 260 -22.18 0.29 12.04
C LEU A 260 -21.73 -0.09 13.47
N PRO A 261 -22.06 0.74 14.48
CA PRO A 261 -21.98 0.34 15.87
C PRO A 261 -22.79 -0.96 16.14
N PRO A 262 -22.39 -1.80 17.09
CA PRO A 262 -21.39 -1.57 18.13
C PRO A 262 -19.95 -1.86 17.70
N THR A 263 -19.71 -2.27 16.44
CA THR A 263 -18.38 -2.61 15.94
C THR A 263 -17.46 -1.38 15.98
N ALA A 264 -16.34 -1.50 16.69
CA ALA A 264 -15.38 -0.42 16.78
C ALA A 264 -14.59 -0.28 15.47
N THR A 265 -14.57 0.91 14.89
CA THR A 265 -13.63 1.38 13.86
C THR A 265 -13.12 2.76 14.26
N TRP A 266 -11.96 3.15 13.75
CA TRP A 266 -11.45 4.49 14.06
C TRP A 266 -12.39 5.59 13.56
N GLY A 267 -13.03 5.38 12.40
CA GLY A 267 -14.01 6.30 11.84
C GLY A 267 -15.24 6.49 12.73
N ASN A 268 -15.84 5.40 13.23
CA ASN A 268 -16.98 5.46 14.14
C ASN A 268 -16.63 6.17 15.45
N MET A 269 -15.48 5.83 16.04
CA MET A 269 -15.01 6.45 17.28
C MET A 269 -14.82 7.96 17.10
N LEU A 270 -14.27 8.38 15.96
CA LEU A 270 -14.13 9.81 15.64
C LEU A 270 -15.50 10.48 15.48
N SER A 271 -16.47 9.83 14.84
CA SER A 271 -17.83 10.35 14.71
C SER A 271 -18.53 10.51 16.06
N GLU A 272 -18.48 9.46 16.90
CA GLU A 272 -19.05 9.47 18.25
C GLU A 272 -18.42 10.55 19.15
N SER A 273 -17.13 10.84 18.95
CA SER A 273 -16.37 11.79 19.77
C SER A 273 -16.69 13.29 19.53
N ILE A 274 -17.30 13.62 18.36
CA ILE A 274 -17.56 15.03 18.00
C ILE A 274 -18.37 15.79 19.06
N ALA A 275 -19.37 15.14 19.63
CA ALA A 275 -20.21 15.79 20.65
C ALA A 275 -19.46 16.08 21.96
N TYR A 276 -18.34 15.39 22.21
CA TYR A 276 -17.60 15.40 23.47
C TYR A 276 -16.19 16.02 23.39
N TYR A 277 -15.74 16.52 22.24
CA TYR A 277 -14.34 16.94 22.02
C TYR A 277 -13.84 18.01 23.03
N ARG A 278 -14.75 18.83 23.58
CA ARG A 278 -14.40 19.88 24.57
C ARG A 278 -14.14 19.33 25.96
N VAL A 279 -14.76 18.20 26.29
CA VAL A 279 -14.73 17.65 27.67
C VAL A 279 -14.00 16.31 27.73
N ALA A 280 -13.88 15.58 26.59
CA ALA A 280 -13.25 14.28 26.45
C ALA A 280 -12.30 14.25 25.25
N TRP A 281 -11.24 15.08 25.30
CA TRP A 281 -10.25 15.22 24.20
C TRP A 281 -9.60 13.89 23.82
N TRP A 282 -9.42 12.96 24.76
CA TRP A 282 -8.83 11.63 24.55
C TRP A 282 -9.66 10.79 23.61
N PHE A 283 -10.97 10.95 23.62
CA PHE A 283 -11.90 10.21 22.78
C PHE A 283 -11.73 10.56 21.28
N VAL A 284 -11.29 11.77 20.96
CA VAL A 284 -10.88 12.19 19.62
C VAL A 284 -9.42 11.81 19.35
N ALA A 285 -8.53 12.09 20.29
CA ALA A 285 -7.10 12.05 20.09
C ALA A 285 -6.59 10.62 19.81
N PHE A 286 -7.00 9.62 20.58
CA PHE A 286 -6.46 8.28 20.44
C PHE A 286 -6.86 7.59 19.14
N PRO A 287 -8.13 7.55 18.69
CA PRO A 287 -8.47 6.99 17.40
C PRO A 287 -7.91 7.81 16.23
N GLY A 288 -7.85 9.15 16.38
CA GLY A 288 -7.24 10.03 15.37
C GLY A 288 -5.73 9.80 15.22
N LEU A 289 -5.00 9.65 16.34
CA LEU A 289 -3.57 9.31 16.31
C LEU A 289 -3.33 7.90 15.74
N ALA A 290 -4.17 6.92 16.08
CA ALA A 290 -4.06 5.58 15.54
C ALA A 290 -4.22 5.58 14.01
N LEU A 291 -5.21 6.31 13.49
CA LEU A 291 -5.41 6.50 12.05
C LEU A 291 -4.22 7.21 11.41
N LEU A 292 -3.75 8.32 11.99
CA LEU A 292 -2.62 9.12 11.50
C LEU A 292 -1.34 8.30 11.44
N ILE A 293 -0.96 7.63 12.54
CA ILE A 293 0.27 6.84 12.64
C ILE A 293 0.23 5.69 11.63
N THR A 294 -0.90 5.00 11.52
CA THR A 294 -1.06 3.88 10.59
C THR A 294 -0.92 4.34 9.14
N THR A 295 -1.63 5.38 8.74
CA THR A 295 -1.59 5.89 7.36
C THR A 295 -0.23 6.45 7.01
N MET A 296 0.42 7.17 7.95
CA MET A 296 1.78 7.69 7.77
C MET A 296 2.80 6.55 7.62
N ALA A 297 2.71 5.51 8.44
CA ALA A 297 3.62 4.37 8.37
C ALA A 297 3.48 3.62 7.03
N PHE A 298 2.26 3.38 6.54
CA PHE A 298 2.05 2.77 5.22
C PHE A 298 2.53 3.65 4.06
N ASN A 299 2.35 4.97 4.12
CA ASN A 299 2.85 5.89 3.10
C ASN A 299 4.38 5.89 3.07
N LEU A 300 5.05 6.01 4.22
CA LEU A 300 6.50 5.97 4.32
C LEU A 300 7.08 4.63 3.82
N LEU A 301 6.43 3.52 4.15
CA LEU A 301 6.83 2.21 3.64
C LEU A 301 6.65 2.12 2.13
N GLY A 302 5.54 2.65 1.59
CA GLY A 302 5.27 2.68 0.16
C GLY A 302 6.30 3.49 -0.62
N ASP A 303 6.68 4.67 -0.11
CA ASP A 303 7.71 5.52 -0.69
C ASP A 303 9.09 4.82 -0.67
N SER A 304 9.49 4.26 0.47
CA SER A 304 10.73 3.49 0.58
C SER A 304 10.76 2.26 -0.36
N LEU A 305 9.62 1.58 -0.53
CA LEU A 305 9.51 0.46 -1.47
C LEU A 305 9.65 0.93 -2.92
N ARG A 306 9.07 2.07 -3.26
CA ARG A 306 9.22 2.70 -4.56
C ARG A 306 10.68 3.01 -4.86
N ASP A 307 11.39 3.66 -3.92
CA ASP A 307 12.81 4.01 -4.07
C ASP A 307 13.69 2.76 -4.18
N ALA A 308 13.39 1.71 -3.43
CA ALA A 308 14.11 0.44 -3.47
C ALA A 308 13.96 -0.30 -4.80
N LEU A 309 12.80 -0.23 -5.44
CA LEU A 309 12.48 -0.88 -6.72
C LEU A 309 12.81 -0.01 -7.94
N ASP A 310 13.17 1.28 -7.77
CA ASP A 310 13.56 2.14 -8.88
C ASP A 310 14.95 1.73 -9.43
N PRO A 311 15.05 1.33 -10.73
CA PRO A 311 16.31 0.97 -11.36
C PRO A 311 17.28 2.17 -11.49
N GLY A 312 16.74 3.40 -11.51
CA GLY A 312 17.52 4.64 -11.69
C GLY A 312 18.23 5.14 -10.43
N GLY A 313 17.88 4.65 -9.25
CA GLY A 313 18.44 5.06 -7.95
C GLY A 313 19.95 4.79 -7.76
N ASN A 314 20.56 4.00 -8.65
CA ASN A 314 21.98 3.59 -8.56
C ASN A 314 22.99 4.73 -8.80
N ARG A 315 22.56 5.86 -9.38
CA ARG A 315 23.48 6.96 -9.71
C ARG A 315 23.91 7.83 -8.50
N ARG A 316 23.13 7.80 -7.40
CA ARG A 316 23.44 8.60 -6.21
C ARG A 316 24.43 7.92 -5.26
N PHE A 317 24.51 6.58 -5.24
CA PHE A 317 25.42 5.84 -4.35
C PHE A 317 26.84 5.68 -4.93
N ILE A 318 27.00 5.63 -6.26
CA ILE A 318 28.32 5.50 -6.92
C ILE A 318 29.08 6.84 -6.91
N GLY A 319 28.40 7.97 -6.80
CA GLY A 319 29.02 9.32 -6.79
C GLY A 319 29.65 9.73 -5.45
N SER A 320 29.42 8.99 -4.35
CA SER A 320 29.95 9.35 -3.03
C SER A 320 31.25 8.59 -2.66
N GLU A 321 31.64 7.57 -3.40
CA GLU A 321 32.87 6.81 -3.14
C GLU A 321 34.07 7.24 -4.01
N VAL A 322 33.88 8.13 -4.98
CA VAL A 322 34.98 8.69 -5.78
C VAL A 322 35.23 10.12 -5.30
N LYS A 323 35.89 10.28 -4.16
CA LYS A 323 36.70 11.48 -3.88
C LYS A 323 38.17 11.11 -4.00
N PRO A 324 38.95 11.91 -4.74
CA PRO A 324 40.38 11.68 -4.99
C PRO A 324 41.23 11.79 -3.71
#